data_8168c0dc95f0b5b58c6db27613dbd4ba
#
_entry.id   8168c0dc95f0b5b58c6db27613dbd4ba
#
_cell.length_a   1.000
_cell.length_b   1.000
_cell.length_c   1.000
_cell.angle_alpha   90.00
_cell.angle_beta   90.00
_cell.angle_gamma   90.00
#
_symmetry.space_group_name_H-M   'P 1'
#
loop_
_entity.id
_entity.type
_entity.pdbx_description
1 polymer ?
#
loop_
_entity_poly.entity_id
_entity_poly.type
_entity_poly.pdbx_seq_one_letter_code
_entity_poly.pdbx_strand_id
1 'polypeptide(L)'
;FKIARFGFEDENWNLANKFFNKALQMGWDKTPGRIELLLGITQYELGNLQKSLSFFNIAKEEEDTKTAAEGWISYIDEIVKNS
;
A
#
# COMPACT_ATOMS: atom_id res chain seq x y z
N PHE A 1 1.92 -15.20 -0.45
CA PHE A 1 1.65 -14.14 -1.38
C PHE A 1 0.44 -14.38 -2.25
N LYS A 2 0.14 -15.62 -2.50
CA LYS A 2 -1.07 -15.95 -3.21
C LYS A 2 -2.31 -15.46 -2.49
N ILE A 3 -2.25 -15.42 -1.18
CA ILE A 3 -3.37 -14.93 -0.38
C ILE A 3 -3.60 -13.45 -0.65
N ALA A 4 -2.51 -12.68 -0.68
CA ALA A 4 -2.62 -11.26 -0.99
C ALA A 4 -3.17 -11.09 -2.39
N ARG A 5 -2.70 -11.91 -3.31
CA ARG A 5 -3.16 -11.88 -4.66
C ARG A 5 -4.63 -12.21 -4.77
N PHE A 6 -5.07 -13.16 -3.95
CA PHE A 6 -6.45 -13.54 -3.91
C PHE A 6 -7.35 -12.34 -3.61
N GLY A 7 -6.93 -11.50 -2.69
CA GLY A 7 -7.71 -10.33 -2.35
C GLY A 7 -7.52 -9.17 -3.32
N PHE A 8 -6.56 -9.28 -4.20
CA PHE A 8 -6.13 -8.15 -5.03
C PHE A 8 -6.31 -8.39 -6.52
N GLU A 9 -7.19 -9.28 -6.92
CA GLU A 9 -7.39 -9.53 -8.35
C GLU A 9 -8.61 -8.79 -8.85
N ASP A 10 -8.47 -8.23 -10.04
CA ASP A 10 -9.57 -7.57 -10.73
C ASP A 10 -10.22 -6.52 -9.84
N GLU A 11 -11.54 -6.52 -9.80
CA GLU A 11 -12.30 -5.55 -9.01
C GLU A 11 -12.07 -5.69 -7.51
N ASN A 12 -11.42 -6.75 -7.10
CA ASN A 12 -11.17 -6.95 -5.68
C ASN A 12 -10.23 -5.90 -5.10
N TRP A 13 -9.50 -5.19 -5.97
CA TRP A 13 -8.67 -4.09 -5.49
C TRP A 13 -9.48 -3.02 -4.76
N ASN A 14 -10.63 -2.67 -5.32
CA ASN A 14 -11.49 -1.69 -4.68
C ASN A 14 -12.02 -2.19 -3.35
N LEU A 15 -12.36 -3.47 -3.31
CA LEU A 15 -12.85 -4.08 -2.08
C LEU A 15 -11.74 -4.12 -1.03
N ALA A 16 -10.53 -4.48 -1.44
CA ALA A 16 -9.39 -4.51 -0.54
C ALA A 16 -9.11 -3.11 0.00
N ASN A 17 -9.20 -2.11 -0.86
CA ASN A 17 -8.99 -0.73 -0.45
C ASN A 17 -9.99 -0.32 0.62
N LYS A 18 -11.25 -0.66 0.44
CA LYS A 18 -12.29 -0.34 1.42
C LYS A 18 -12.02 -1.05 2.74
N PHE A 19 -11.62 -2.31 2.67
CA PHE A 19 -11.36 -3.08 3.88
C PHE A 19 -10.19 -2.48 4.67
N PHE A 20 -9.10 -2.16 3.98
CA PHE A 20 -7.93 -1.63 4.66
C PHE A 20 -8.20 -0.24 5.25
N ASN A 21 -8.96 0.59 4.55
CA ASN A 21 -9.33 1.90 5.07
C ASN A 21 -10.18 1.76 6.33
N LYS A 22 -11.09 0.81 6.32
CA LYS A 22 -11.93 0.57 7.47
C LYS A 22 -11.11 0.05 8.65
N ALA A 23 -10.17 -0.85 8.36
CA ALA A 23 -9.31 -1.38 9.40
C ALA A 23 -8.49 -0.27 10.06
N LEU A 24 -8.02 0.67 9.26
CA LEU A 24 -7.29 1.83 9.78
C LEU A 24 -8.17 2.66 10.70
N GLN A 25 -9.39 2.94 10.27
CA GLN A 25 -10.31 3.74 11.06
C GLN A 25 -10.64 3.09 12.39
N MET A 26 -10.70 1.77 12.40
CA MET A 26 -11.05 1.03 13.61
C MET A 26 -9.84 0.70 14.49
N GLY A 27 -8.65 1.11 14.07
CA GLY A 27 -7.46 0.87 14.86
C GLY A 27 -7.02 -0.57 14.91
N TRP A 28 -7.31 -1.32 13.89
CA TRP A 28 -6.94 -2.74 13.82
C TRP A 28 -5.47 -2.95 13.48
N ASP A 29 -4.76 -1.89 13.17
CA ASP A 29 -3.36 -1.97 12.76
C ASP A 29 -2.49 -2.19 13.98
N LYS A 30 -2.17 -3.44 14.26
CA LYS A 30 -1.34 -3.79 15.41
C LYS A 30 0.14 -3.56 15.14
N THR A 31 0.52 -3.55 13.87
CA THR A 31 1.87 -3.22 13.46
C THR A 31 1.81 -1.87 12.76
N PRO A 32 2.32 -0.82 13.39
CA PRO A 32 2.24 0.51 12.77
C PRO A 32 2.80 0.50 11.35
N GLY A 33 2.09 1.11 10.46
CA GLY A 33 2.51 1.23 9.07
C GLY A 33 2.10 0.08 8.18
N ARG A 34 1.67 -1.03 8.75
CA ARG A 34 1.36 -2.20 7.95
C ARG A 34 0.13 -1.99 7.06
N ILE A 35 -0.91 -1.41 7.61
CA ILE A 35 -2.12 -1.14 6.84
C ILE A 35 -1.81 -0.11 5.76
N GLU A 36 -1.04 0.92 6.10
CA GLU A 36 -0.64 1.93 5.12
C GLU A 36 0.17 1.31 4.00
N LEU A 37 1.06 0.37 4.33
CA LEU A 37 1.84 -0.31 3.31
C LEU A 37 0.92 -1.07 2.35
N LEU A 38 -0.05 -1.78 2.89
CA LEU A 38 -0.99 -2.54 2.07
C LEU A 38 -1.88 -1.61 1.24
N LEU A 39 -2.29 -0.49 1.81
CA LEU A 39 -3.04 0.51 1.06
C LEU A 39 -2.21 1.09 -0.08
N GLY A 40 -0.92 1.30 0.16
CA GLY A 40 -0.03 1.78 -0.88
C GLY A 40 0.04 0.82 -2.04
N ILE A 41 0.18 -0.47 -1.74
CA ILE A 41 0.22 -1.50 -2.77
C ILE A 41 -1.11 -1.54 -3.53
N THR A 42 -2.22 -1.44 -2.80
CA THR A 42 -3.53 -1.45 -3.42
C THR A 42 -3.70 -0.28 -4.39
N GLN A 43 -3.30 0.91 -3.97
CA GLN A 43 -3.40 2.08 -4.83
C GLN A 43 -2.49 1.96 -6.04
N TYR A 44 -1.32 1.35 -5.87
CA TYR A 44 -0.42 1.11 -6.98
C TYR A 44 -1.09 0.22 -8.03
N GLU A 45 -1.74 -0.84 -7.59
CA GLU A 45 -2.41 -1.76 -8.52
C GLU A 45 -3.62 -1.12 -9.19
N LEU A 46 -4.25 -0.16 -8.51
CA LEU A 46 -5.35 0.59 -9.10
C LEU A 46 -4.89 1.69 -10.05
N GLY A 47 -3.59 1.90 -10.14
CA GLY A 47 -3.04 2.92 -11.03
C GLY A 47 -2.96 4.30 -10.39
N ASN A 48 -3.26 4.42 -9.10
CA ASN A 48 -3.25 5.70 -8.41
C ASN A 48 -1.89 5.92 -7.75
N LEU A 49 -0.90 6.26 -8.56
CA LEU A 49 0.49 6.34 -8.08
C LEU A 49 0.69 7.41 -7.03
N GLN A 50 0.00 8.54 -7.15
CA GLN A 50 0.13 9.62 -6.17
C GLN A 50 -0.35 9.17 -4.79
N LYS A 51 -1.53 8.54 -4.75
CA LYS A 51 -2.06 8.03 -3.49
C LYS A 51 -1.17 6.92 -2.95
N SER A 52 -0.68 6.08 -3.84
CA SER A 52 0.22 5.00 -3.45
C SER A 52 1.43 5.56 -2.72
N LEU A 53 2.06 6.57 -3.29
CA LEU A 53 3.23 7.20 -2.67
C LEU A 53 2.89 7.82 -1.33
N SER A 54 1.71 8.42 -1.22
CA SER A 54 1.28 9.01 0.05
C SER A 54 1.25 7.97 1.15
N PHE A 55 0.68 6.80 0.87
CA PHE A 55 0.62 5.74 1.86
C PHE A 55 1.99 5.18 2.17
N PHE A 56 2.83 5.00 1.16
CA PHE A 56 4.18 4.49 1.38
C PHE A 56 5.00 5.48 2.20
N ASN A 57 4.79 6.79 2.01
CA ASN A 57 5.49 7.78 2.80
C ASN A 57 5.09 7.71 4.27
N ILE A 58 3.84 7.37 4.56
CA ILE A 58 3.41 7.14 5.93
C ILE A 58 4.07 5.89 6.49
N ALA A 59 4.03 4.80 5.73
CA ALA A 59 4.60 3.53 6.16
C ALA A 59 6.11 3.63 6.38
N LYS A 60 6.77 4.50 5.65
CA LYS A 60 8.21 4.71 5.76
C LYS A 60 8.61 5.28 7.12
N GLU A 61 7.68 5.95 7.80
CA GLU A 61 7.96 6.53 9.10
C GLU A 61 7.96 5.49 10.23
N GLU A 62 7.45 4.28 9.95
CA GLU A 62 7.37 3.23 10.93
C GLU A 62 8.51 2.24 10.73
N GLU A 63 9.19 1.92 11.80
CA GLU A 63 10.40 1.11 11.72
C GLU A 63 10.16 -0.25 11.07
N ASP A 64 9.04 -0.88 11.40
CA ASP A 64 8.76 -2.23 10.91
C ASP A 64 8.50 -2.28 9.41
N THR A 65 8.03 -1.19 8.82
CA THR A 65 7.68 -1.16 7.41
C THR A 65 8.56 -0.22 6.59
N LYS A 66 9.53 0.41 7.23
CA LYS A 66 10.37 1.40 6.57
C LYS A 66 11.07 0.86 5.33
N THR A 67 11.74 -0.28 5.48
CA THR A 67 12.53 -0.84 4.37
C THR A 67 11.64 -1.20 3.20
N ALA A 68 10.50 -1.84 3.48
CA ALA A 68 9.56 -2.22 2.43
C ALA A 68 8.99 -0.99 1.75
N ALA A 69 8.62 0.03 2.53
CA ALA A 69 8.05 1.24 1.97
C ALA A 69 9.04 1.97 1.10
N GLU A 70 10.28 2.06 1.56
CA GLU A 70 11.32 2.71 0.77
C GLU A 70 11.59 1.98 -0.55
N GLY A 71 11.53 0.65 -0.51
CA GLY A 71 11.67 -0.13 -1.72
C GLY A 71 10.56 0.16 -2.72
N TRP A 72 9.32 0.25 -2.24
CA TRP A 72 8.20 0.57 -3.09
C TRP A 72 8.30 1.98 -3.66
N ILE A 73 8.71 2.94 -2.84
CA ILE A 73 8.86 4.32 -3.29
C ILE A 73 9.88 4.40 -4.41
N SER A 74 11.02 3.73 -4.24
CA SER A 74 12.06 3.71 -5.28
C SER A 74 11.54 3.06 -6.56
N TYR A 75 10.79 1.99 -6.42
CA TYR A 75 10.24 1.28 -7.57
C TYR A 75 9.28 2.17 -8.35
N ILE A 76 8.39 2.87 -7.64
CA ILE A 76 7.42 3.75 -8.29
C ILE A 76 8.14 4.93 -8.94
N ASP A 77 9.15 5.48 -8.27
CA ASP A 77 9.93 6.58 -8.82
C ASP A 77 10.58 6.18 -10.15
N GLU A 78 11.07 4.95 -10.23
CA GLU A 78 11.66 4.45 -11.48
C GLU A 78 10.62 4.37 -12.58
N ILE A 79 9.43 3.89 -12.25
CA ILE A 79 8.35 3.79 -13.23
C ILE A 79 8.00 5.17 -13.77
N VAL A 80 7.82 6.14 -12.87
CA VAL A 80 7.46 7.49 -13.26
C VAL A 80 8.57 8.13 -14.10
N LYS A 81 9.80 7.88 -13.72
CA LYS A 81 10.95 8.44 -14.41
C LYS A 81 11.07 7.91 -15.83
N ASN A 82 10.70 6.67 -16.04
CA ASN A 82 10.83 6.02 -17.33
C ASN A 82 9.59 6.13 -18.22
N SER A 83 8.56 6.84 -17.76
CA SER A 83 7.32 7.00 -18.53
C SER A 83 7.33 8.19 -19.49
#